data_38ef6832889194695ada61cea24ae420
#
_entry.id   38ef6832889194695ada61cea24ae420
#
_cell.length_a   1.000
_cell.length_b   1.000
_cell.length_c   1.000
_cell.angle_alpha   90.00
_cell.angle_beta   90.00
_cell.angle_gamma   90.00
#
_symmetry.space_group_name_H-M   'P 1'
#
loop_
_entity.id
_entity.type
_entity.pdbx_description
1 polymer ?
#
loop_
_entity_poly.entity_id
_entity_poly.type
_entity_poly.pdbx_seq_one_letter_code
_entity_poly.pdbx_strand_id
1 'polypeptide(L)'
;EPGRSRDNPAKALFLSRRQVTKPGSEKETWHIEFNLEQAGLDYVVGDSFGVFAANDLGLVDQIIAMLGASHTTAVNGKTLREVLLNDVSLSPAPDTLFELISFVTGGAQREKARALASGDDPDGDAANLDVLAALQKFSGVRPHPEAFIEALEPLQPRLYSISSSHNATPGKLSLTVDAVRYVI
;
A
#
# COMPACT_ATOMS: atom_id res chain seq x y z
N GLU A 1 7.29 21.80 -8.65
CA GLU A 1 7.62 20.88 -9.76
C GLU A 1 7.15 19.47 -9.41
N PRO A 2 6.49 18.75 -10.34
CA PRO A 2 6.12 17.36 -10.13
C PRO A 2 7.34 16.48 -9.84
N GLY A 3 7.19 15.54 -8.90
CA GLY A 3 8.24 14.58 -8.54
C GLY A 3 9.31 15.09 -7.57
N ARG A 4 9.25 16.36 -7.15
CA ARG A 4 10.18 16.93 -6.17
C ARG A 4 9.67 16.85 -4.72
N SER A 5 8.41 16.48 -4.53
CA SER A 5 7.81 16.25 -3.21
C SER A 5 6.82 15.10 -3.26
N ARG A 6 6.56 14.49 -2.09
CA ARG A 6 5.57 13.42 -1.95
C ARG A 6 4.14 13.88 -2.29
N ASP A 7 3.84 15.16 -2.10
CA ASP A 7 2.50 15.71 -2.29
C ASP A 7 2.23 16.07 -3.77
N ASN A 8 3.26 16.01 -4.60
CA ASN A 8 3.15 16.27 -6.04
C ASN A 8 4.01 15.28 -6.83
N PRO A 9 3.63 13.99 -6.86
CA PRO A 9 4.38 12.97 -7.56
C PRO A 9 4.34 13.17 -9.08
N ALA A 10 5.43 12.81 -9.77
CA ALA A 10 5.47 12.73 -11.21
C ALA A 10 5.16 11.31 -11.70
N LYS A 11 4.73 11.20 -12.95
CA LYS A 11 4.56 9.90 -13.61
C LYS A 11 5.84 9.51 -14.32
N ALA A 12 6.50 8.46 -13.86
CA ALA A 12 7.62 7.83 -14.55
C ALA A 12 7.14 6.59 -15.31
N LEU A 13 7.77 6.30 -16.46
CA LEU A 13 7.45 5.11 -17.23
C LEU A 13 8.28 3.92 -16.71
N PHE A 14 7.61 2.88 -16.28
CA PHE A 14 8.25 1.60 -15.98
C PHE A 14 8.76 0.96 -17.27
N LEU A 15 10.05 0.64 -17.34
CA LEU A 15 10.68 0.06 -18.53
C LEU A 15 10.83 -1.45 -18.42
N SER A 16 11.46 -1.92 -17.36
CA SER A 16 11.79 -3.34 -17.22
C SER A 16 11.99 -3.74 -15.75
N ARG A 17 11.90 -5.03 -15.51
CA ARG A 17 12.39 -5.69 -14.31
C ARG A 17 13.16 -6.95 -14.67
N ARG A 18 14.24 -7.21 -13.96
CA ARG A 18 15.04 -8.43 -14.11
C ARG A 18 15.44 -8.95 -12.75
N GLN A 19 15.13 -10.20 -12.48
CA GLN A 19 15.58 -10.84 -11.25
C GLN A 19 17.10 -11.01 -11.28
N VAL A 20 17.77 -10.58 -10.21
CA VAL A 20 19.23 -10.66 -10.08
C VAL A 20 19.69 -11.81 -9.19
N THR A 21 18.80 -12.33 -8.35
CA THR A 21 19.05 -13.53 -7.54
C THR A 21 18.88 -14.80 -8.37
N LYS A 22 19.71 -15.80 -8.08
CA LYS A 22 19.65 -17.10 -8.77
C LYS A 22 18.52 -17.97 -8.20
N PRO A 23 18.03 -18.97 -8.97
CA PRO A 23 17.12 -19.98 -8.45
C PRO A 23 17.68 -20.65 -7.18
N GLY A 24 16.82 -20.82 -6.17
CA GLY A 24 17.21 -21.38 -4.87
C GLY A 24 17.77 -20.38 -3.87
N SER A 25 17.86 -19.06 -4.21
CA SER A 25 18.16 -18.02 -3.25
C SER A 25 16.99 -17.83 -2.27
N GLU A 26 17.31 -17.60 -1.00
CA GLU A 26 16.31 -17.22 0.02
C GLU A 26 15.71 -15.84 -0.21
N LYS A 27 16.40 -15.00 -0.99
CA LYS A 27 15.96 -13.65 -1.36
C LYS A 27 15.52 -13.62 -2.82
N GLU A 28 14.55 -12.76 -3.10
CA GLU A 28 14.08 -12.44 -4.44
C GLU A 28 14.36 -10.97 -4.72
N THR A 29 15.50 -10.68 -5.34
CA THR A 29 15.96 -9.31 -5.61
C THR A 29 15.81 -8.99 -7.09
N TRP A 30 15.25 -7.82 -7.37
CA TRP A 30 14.94 -7.33 -8.70
C TRP A 30 15.71 -6.06 -9.04
N HIS A 31 16.25 -6.00 -10.25
CA HIS A 31 16.68 -4.76 -10.88
C HIS A 31 15.51 -4.19 -11.65
N ILE A 32 15.13 -2.95 -11.35
CA ILE A 32 13.96 -2.27 -11.93
C ILE A 32 14.44 -0.99 -12.60
N GLU A 33 13.94 -0.72 -13.82
CA GLU A 33 14.30 0.47 -14.59
C GLU A 33 13.07 1.32 -14.90
N PHE A 34 13.27 2.64 -14.82
CA PHE A 34 12.29 3.66 -15.17
C PHE A 34 12.87 4.63 -16.21
N ASN A 35 12.00 5.14 -17.10
CA ASN A 35 12.29 6.30 -17.94
C ASN A 35 11.77 7.56 -17.24
N LEU A 36 12.62 8.56 -17.07
CA LEU A 36 12.33 9.83 -16.42
C LEU A 36 12.19 11.00 -17.40
N GLU A 37 12.44 10.83 -18.70
CA GLU A 37 12.46 11.91 -19.68
C GLU A 37 11.14 12.67 -19.71
N GLN A 38 10.02 11.95 -19.75
CA GLN A 38 8.68 12.56 -19.75
C GLN A 38 8.30 13.17 -18.41
N ALA A 39 8.92 12.70 -17.32
CA ALA A 39 8.68 13.23 -15.98
C ALA A 39 9.47 14.52 -15.70
N GLY A 40 10.45 14.87 -16.56
CA GLY A 40 11.33 16.01 -16.34
C GLY A 40 12.18 15.91 -15.08
N LEU A 41 12.46 14.67 -14.62
CA LEU A 41 13.23 14.40 -13.42
C LEU A 41 14.69 14.12 -13.77
N ASP A 42 15.56 14.71 -12.98
CA ASP A 42 16.99 14.41 -12.89
C ASP A 42 17.33 13.97 -11.48
N TYR A 43 18.49 13.37 -11.30
CA TYR A 43 19.01 12.91 -10.00
C TYR A 43 20.55 12.91 -10.01
N VAL A 44 21.12 12.89 -8.83
CA VAL A 44 22.57 12.68 -8.62
C VAL A 44 22.82 11.36 -7.91
N VAL A 45 24.03 10.83 -8.06
CA VAL A 45 24.43 9.59 -7.38
C VAL A 45 24.33 9.79 -5.86
N GLY A 46 23.65 8.88 -5.18
CA GLY A 46 23.36 8.94 -3.75
C GLY A 46 21.98 9.42 -3.40
N ASP A 47 21.19 9.92 -4.37
CA ASP A 47 19.78 10.25 -4.17
C ASP A 47 18.94 9.01 -3.92
N SER A 48 17.79 9.22 -3.28
CA SER A 48 16.74 8.24 -3.12
C SER A 48 15.54 8.57 -4.02
N PHE A 49 14.91 7.53 -4.53
CA PHE A 49 13.72 7.63 -5.37
C PHE A 49 12.51 7.10 -4.62
N GLY A 50 11.49 7.94 -4.43
CA GLY A 50 10.23 7.57 -3.81
C GLY A 50 9.24 7.04 -4.85
N VAL A 51 8.73 5.83 -4.64
CA VAL A 51 7.76 5.20 -5.53
C VAL A 51 6.43 5.03 -4.81
N PHE A 52 5.37 5.60 -5.37
CA PHE A 52 3.99 5.26 -5.03
C PHE A 52 3.57 4.07 -5.90
N ALA A 53 3.46 2.91 -5.30
CA ALA A 53 2.93 1.73 -5.97
C ALA A 53 1.43 1.61 -5.67
N ALA A 54 0.61 1.39 -6.71
CA ALA A 54 -0.79 1.06 -6.51
C ALA A 54 -0.92 -0.25 -5.74
N ASN A 55 -1.97 -0.35 -4.91
CA ASN A 55 -2.30 -1.59 -4.23
C ASN A 55 -2.70 -2.68 -5.23
N ASP A 56 -2.63 -3.94 -4.81
CA ASP A 56 -3.05 -5.08 -5.64
C ASP A 56 -4.56 -5.01 -5.94
N LEU A 57 -4.89 -5.15 -7.22
CA LEU A 57 -6.27 -5.03 -7.68
C LEU A 57 -7.18 -6.13 -7.12
N GLY A 58 -6.66 -7.36 -7.02
CA GLY A 58 -7.40 -8.48 -6.45
C GLY A 58 -7.69 -8.29 -4.97
N LEU A 59 -6.73 -7.75 -4.21
CA LEU A 59 -6.90 -7.38 -2.81
C LEU A 59 -7.97 -6.29 -2.66
N VAL A 60 -7.93 -5.25 -3.47
CA VAL A 60 -8.91 -4.16 -3.47
C VAL A 60 -10.32 -4.69 -3.76
N ASP A 61 -10.48 -5.54 -4.77
CA ASP A 61 -11.78 -6.12 -5.14
C ASP A 61 -12.34 -7.01 -4.01
N GLN A 62 -11.50 -7.75 -3.30
CA GLN A 62 -11.89 -8.54 -2.13
C GLN A 62 -12.35 -7.64 -0.97
N ILE A 63 -11.64 -6.55 -0.69
CA ILE A 63 -12.04 -5.58 0.34
C ILE A 63 -13.40 -4.97 0.01
N ILE A 64 -13.62 -4.53 -1.24
CA ILE A 64 -14.90 -3.97 -1.68
C ILE A 64 -16.04 -4.98 -1.50
N ALA A 65 -15.81 -6.24 -1.85
CA ALA A 65 -16.77 -7.32 -1.65
C ALA A 65 -17.09 -7.54 -0.16
N MET A 66 -16.08 -7.52 0.72
CA MET A 66 -16.27 -7.64 2.17
C MET A 66 -17.10 -6.48 2.75
N LEU A 67 -16.93 -5.27 2.23
CA LEU A 67 -17.73 -4.10 2.60
C LEU A 67 -19.18 -4.19 2.08
N GLY A 68 -19.46 -5.07 1.12
CA GLY A 68 -20.75 -5.13 0.43
C GLY A 68 -21.05 -3.87 -0.40
N ALA A 69 -20.01 -3.17 -0.83
CA ALA A 69 -20.09 -1.94 -1.60
C ALA A 69 -19.92 -2.18 -3.11
N SER A 70 -20.15 -1.14 -3.90
CA SER A 70 -19.85 -1.13 -5.34
C SER A 70 -18.47 -0.52 -5.59
N HIS A 71 -17.78 -1.00 -6.64
CA HIS A 71 -16.54 -0.40 -7.14
C HIS A 71 -16.69 1.09 -7.46
N THR A 72 -17.88 1.49 -7.90
CA THR A 72 -18.22 2.87 -8.31
C THR A 72 -18.80 3.72 -7.18
N THR A 73 -18.90 3.19 -5.96
CA THR A 73 -19.33 3.98 -4.80
C THR A 73 -18.48 5.25 -4.70
N ALA A 74 -19.11 6.43 -4.63
CA ALA A 74 -18.40 7.69 -4.54
C ALA A 74 -17.82 7.90 -3.15
N VAL A 75 -16.54 8.24 -3.09
CA VAL A 75 -15.81 8.61 -1.86
C VAL A 75 -14.89 9.77 -2.19
N ASN A 76 -15.09 10.92 -1.56
CA ASN A 76 -14.23 12.11 -1.72
C ASN A 76 -14.01 12.53 -3.20
N GLY A 77 -15.04 12.42 -4.04
CA GLY A 77 -14.97 12.82 -5.45
C GLY A 77 -14.32 11.80 -6.39
N LYS A 78 -13.91 10.64 -5.88
CA LYS A 78 -13.40 9.50 -6.63
C LYS A 78 -14.29 8.28 -6.44
N THR A 79 -14.03 7.20 -7.14
CA THR A 79 -14.65 5.90 -6.85
C THR A 79 -13.92 5.20 -5.70
N LEU A 80 -14.65 4.39 -4.92
CA LEU A 80 -14.08 3.59 -3.84
C LEU A 80 -12.89 2.74 -4.33
N ARG A 81 -13.00 2.18 -5.54
CA ARG A 81 -11.91 1.41 -6.14
C ARG A 81 -10.66 2.24 -6.40
N GLU A 82 -10.81 3.45 -6.94
CA GLU A 82 -9.68 4.37 -7.18
C GLU A 82 -8.99 4.77 -5.88
N VAL A 83 -9.76 5.08 -4.83
CA VAL A 83 -9.22 5.46 -3.53
C VAL A 83 -8.45 4.29 -2.90
N LEU A 84 -9.02 3.09 -2.90
CA LEU A 84 -8.36 1.88 -2.37
C LEU A 84 -7.11 1.50 -3.15
N LEU A 85 -7.10 1.73 -4.47
CA LEU A 85 -5.93 1.42 -5.30
C LEU A 85 -4.77 2.40 -5.07
N ASN A 86 -5.05 3.69 -4.92
CA ASN A 86 -4.02 4.72 -5.10
C ASN A 86 -3.80 5.65 -3.92
N ASP A 87 -4.75 5.74 -2.98
CA ASP A 87 -4.72 6.82 -1.99
C ASP A 87 -4.46 6.32 -0.55
N VAL A 88 -4.72 5.05 -0.25
CA VAL A 88 -4.63 4.51 1.13
C VAL A 88 -3.73 3.28 1.23
N SER A 89 -3.13 3.10 2.39
CA SER A 89 -2.38 1.89 2.72
C SER A 89 -3.32 0.77 3.17
N LEU A 90 -3.08 -0.45 2.69
CA LEU A 90 -3.85 -1.64 3.06
C LEU A 90 -3.09 -2.59 3.99
N SER A 91 -1.89 -2.22 4.41
CA SER A 91 -1.09 -3.01 5.35
C SER A 91 -0.07 -2.12 6.08
N PRO A 92 0.08 -2.28 7.40
CA PRO A 92 -0.76 -3.07 8.30
C PRO A 92 -2.16 -2.46 8.49
N ALA A 93 -3.09 -3.20 9.11
CA ALA A 93 -4.36 -2.64 9.56
C ALA A 93 -4.10 -1.63 10.69
N PRO A 94 -4.54 -0.36 10.57
CA PRO A 94 -4.28 0.66 11.59
C PRO A 94 -5.23 0.52 12.78
N ASP A 95 -4.81 1.05 13.94
CA ASP A 95 -5.62 1.05 15.17
C ASP A 95 -6.97 1.74 14.97
N THR A 96 -7.01 2.78 14.16
CA THR A 96 -8.23 3.52 13.78
C THR A 96 -9.26 2.65 13.05
N LEU A 97 -8.82 1.64 12.29
CA LEU A 97 -9.74 0.67 11.67
C LEU A 97 -10.38 -0.22 12.74
N PHE A 98 -9.62 -0.70 13.72
CA PHE A 98 -10.17 -1.49 14.83
C PHE A 98 -11.10 -0.66 15.70
N GLU A 99 -10.80 0.62 15.90
CA GLU A 99 -11.68 1.56 16.60
C GLU A 99 -13.03 1.68 15.85
N LEU A 100 -13.01 1.92 14.54
CA LEU A 100 -14.22 1.94 13.71
C LEU A 100 -15.02 0.64 13.81
N ILE A 101 -14.35 -0.51 13.70
CA ILE A 101 -15.00 -1.83 13.85
C ILE A 101 -15.68 -1.95 15.22
N SER A 102 -15.07 -1.45 16.28
CA SER A 102 -15.65 -1.48 17.63
C SER A 102 -16.96 -0.69 17.74
N PHE A 103 -17.12 0.37 16.96
CA PHE A 103 -18.36 1.16 16.94
C PHE A 103 -19.51 0.49 16.18
N VAL A 104 -19.19 -0.29 15.16
CA VAL A 104 -20.19 -0.90 14.28
C VAL A 104 -20.47 -2.38 14.58
N THR A 105 -19.88 -2.91 15.62
CA THR A 105 -20.10 -4.29 16.11
C THR A 105 -20.51 -4.31 17.57
N GLY A 106 -20.76 -5.50 18.13
CA GLY A 106 -21.22 -5.67 19.51
C GLY A 106 -20.62 -6.91 20.19
N GLY A 107 -20.93 -7.06 21.48
CA GLY A 107 -20.54 -8.25 22.26
C GLY A 107 -19.03 -8.50 22.28
N ALA A 108 -18.64 -9.76 22.23
CA ALA A 108 -17.24 -10.17 22.28
C ALA A 108 -16.38 -9.61 21.12
N GLN A 109 -16.96 -9.40 19.96
CA GLN A 109 -16.25 -8.79 18.83
C GLN A 109 -15.89 -7.33 19.11
N ARG A 110 -16.79 -6.57 19.74
CA ARG A 110 -16.49 -5.20 20.17
C ARG A 110 -15.32 -5.14 21.12
N GLU A 111 -15.31 -6.02 22.13
CA GLU A 111 -14.22 -6.06 23.11
C GLU A 111 -12.87 -6.41 22.46
N LYS A 112 -12.85 -7.36 21.53
CA LYS A 112 -11.65 -7.70 20.74
C LYS A 112 -11.18 -6.52 19.88
N ALA A 113 -12.09 -5.85 19.20
CA ALA A 113 -11.77 -4.69 18.36
C ALA A 113 -11.21 -3.52 19.19
N ARG A 114 -11.78 -3.27 20.39
CA ARG A 114 -11.26 -2.27 21.34
C ARG A 114 -9.87 -2.61 21.84
N ALA A 115 -9.62 -3.89 22.15
CA ALA A 115 -8.31 -4.36 22.58
C ALA A 115 -7.27 -4.07 21.49
N LEU A 116 -7.53 -4.48 20.24
CA LEU A 116 -6.64 -4.22 19.10
C LEU A 116 -6.43 -2.72 18.86
N ALA A 117 -7.48 -1.89 18.99
CA ALA A 117 -7.38 -0.43 18.84
C ALA A 117 -6.52 0.23 19.93
N SER A 118 -6.38 -0.40 21.10
CA SER A 118 -5.52 0.08 22.20
C SER A 118 -4.12 -0.56 22.21
N GLY A 119 -3.81 -1.37 21.20
CA GLY A 119 -2.51 -2.04 21.07
C GLY A 119 -2.38 -3.36 21.81
N ASP A 120 -3.47 -3.86 22.38
CA ASP A 120 -3.53 -5.20 22.96
C ASP A 120 -3.78 -6.24 21.88
N ASP A 121 -3.23 -7.42 22.05
CA ASP A 121 -3.35 -8.53 21.08
C ASP A 121 -3.91 -9.79 21.74
N PRO A 122 -5.23 -9.86 21.97
CA PRO A 122 -5.83 -10.94 22.73
C PRO A 122 -5.74 -12.32 22.05
N ASP A 123 -5.61 -12.34 20.72
CA ASP A 123 -5.52 -13.57 19.94
C ASP A 123 -4.08 -13.88 19.47
N GLY A 124 -3.12 -12.96 19.64
CA GLY A 124 -1.72 -13.14 19.25
C GLY A 124 -1.48 -13.04 17.74
N ASP A 125 -2.37 -12.42 17.00
CA ASP A 125 -2.30 -12.33 15.52
C ASP A 125 -2.20 -10.91 14.96
N ALA A 126 -2.19 -9.89 15.82
CA ALA A 126 -2.22 -8.47 15.40
C ALA A 126 -1.11 -8.12 14.41
N ALA A 127 0.08 -8.67 14.57
CA ALA A 127 1.23 -8.41 13.69
C ALA A 127 1.00 -8.86 12.22
N ASN A 128 0.06 -9.78 12.00
CA ASN A 128 -0.26 -10.36 10.69
C ASN A 128 -1.55 -9.77 10.08
N LEU A 129 -2.22 -8.84 10.78
CA LEU A 129 -3.46 -8.26 10.27
C LEU A 129 -3.16 -7.14 9.28
N ASP A 130 -3.43 -7.39 8.02
CA ASP A 130 -3.68 -6.35 7.03
C ASP A 130 -5.17 -5.95 7.04
N VAL A 131 -5.56 -5.01 6.20
CA VAL A 131 -6.94 -4.50 6.15
C VAL A 131 -7.93 -5.60 5.76
N LEU A 132 -7.58 -6.48 4.81
CA LEU A 132 -8.44 -7.60 4.42
C LEU A 132 -8.58 -8.62 5.55
N ALA A 133 -7.48 -9.00 6.17
CA ALA A 133 -7.47 -9.94 7.30
C ALA A 133 -8.28 -9.41 8.50
N ALA A 134 -8.20 -8.10 8.77
CA ALA A 134 -9.00 -7.45 9.79
C ALA A 134 -10.52 -7.56 9.49
N LEU A 135 -10.93 -7.30 8.25
CA LEU A 135 -12.33 -7.46 7.83
C LEU A 135 -12.78 -8.92 7.90
N GLN A 136 -11.91 -9.87 7.56
CA GLN A 136 -12.20 -11.31 7.67
C GLN A 136 -12.33 -11.76 9.13
N LYS A 137 -11.45 -11.28 10.02
CA LYS A 137 -11.50 -11.55 11.48
C LYS A 137 -12.82 -11.08 12.08
N PHE A 138 -13.31 -9.92 11.66
CA PHE A 138 -14.60 -9.36 12.09
C PHE A 138 -15.67 -9.54 11.01
N SER A 139 -15.85 -10.75 10.52
CA SER A 139 -16.76 -11.08 9.42
C SER A 139 -18.19 -10.61 9.72
N GLY A 140 -18.85 -10.06 8.69
CA GLY A 140 -20.20 -9.50 8.80
C GLY A 140 -20.26 -8.02 9.19
N VAL A 141 -19.14 -7.43 9.62
CA VAL A 141 -19.03 -5.99 9.85
C VAL A 141 -18.88 -5.27 8.51
N ARG A 142 -19.75 -4.32 8.26
CA ARG A 142 -19.80 -3.53 7.00
C ARG A 142 -19.84 -2.04 7.31
N PRO A 143 -18.69 -1.42 7.60
CA PRO A 143 -18.63 0.01 7.81
C PRO A 143 -19.04 0.77 6.56
N HIS A 144 -19.57 1.98 6.74
CA HIS A 144 -19.84 2.86 5.61
C HIS A 144 -18.53 3.16 4.86
N PRO A 145 -18.51 3.13 3.51
CA PRO A 145 -17.27 3.30 2.74
C PRO A 145 -16.47 4.56 3.07
N GLU A 146 -17.10 5.70 3.28
CA GLU A 146 -16.40 6.93 3.67
C GLU A 146 -15.71 6.80 5.02
N ALA A 147 -16.43 6.30 6.04
CA ALA A 147 -15.86 6.08 7.37
C ALA A 147 -14.73 5.04 7.34
N PHE A 148 -14.87 4.03 6.49
CA PHE A 148 -13.82 3.02 6.28
C PHE A 148 -12.55 3.65 5.70
N ILE A 149 -12.66 4.46 4.66
CA ILE A 149 -11.51 5.15 4.06
C ILE A 149 -10.87 6.13 5.06
N GLU A 150 -11.66 6.88 5.83
CA GLU A 150 -11.15 7.80 6.86
C GLU A 150 -10.38 7.08 7.98
N ALA A 151 -10.70 5.81 8.24
CA ALA A 151 -10.01 4.99 9.22
C ALA A 151 -8.69 4.38 8.72
N LEU A 152 -8.37 4.50 7.43
CA LEU A 152 -7.14 3.98 6.84
C LEU A 152 -6.04 5.05 6.78
N GLU A 153 -4.78 4.60 6.82
CA GLU A 153 -3.64 5.47 6.65
C GLU A 153 -3.44 5.85 5.17
N PRO A 154 -3.00 7.08 4.88
CA PRO A 154 -2.64 7.47 3.52
C PRO A 154 -1.52 6.61 2.96
N LEU A 155 -1.58 6.31 1.65
CA LEU A 155 -0.51 5.61 0.96
C LEU A 155 0.79 6.41 1.05
N GLN A 156 1.87 5.76 1.49
CA GLN A 156 3.19 6.36 1.61
C GLN A 156 4.09 5.88 0.47
N PRO A 157 4.96 6.75 -0.07
CA PRO A 157 5.95 6.31 -1.04
C PRO A 157 6.99 5.43 -0.34
N ARG A 158 7.46 4.40 -1.04
CA ARG A 158 8.61 3.62 -0.62
C ARG A 158 9.87 4.25 -1.18
N LEU A 159 10.84 4.51 -0.32
CA LEU A 159 12.12 5.10 -0.70
C LEU A 159 13.13 4.00 -1.02
N TYR A 160 13.77 4.13 -2.17
CA TYR A 160 14.83 3.25 -2.61
C TYR A 160 16.07 4.08 -2.98
N SER A 161 17.24 3.60 -2.60
CA SER A 161 18.50 4.18 -3.11
C SER A 161 18.60 3.93 -4.61
N ILE A 162 18.94 4.97 -5.37
CA ILE A 162 19.14 4.87 -6.80
C ILE A 162 20.43 4.07 -7.08
N SER A 163 20.34 3.05 -7.93
CA SER A 163 21.48 2.17 -8.27
C SER A 163 22.12 2.47 -9.62
N SER A 164 21.66 3.51 -10.32
CA SER A 164 22.19 3.99 -11.60
C SER A 164 22.89 5.34 -11.45
N SER A 165 23.61 5.74 -12.50
CA SER A 165 24.16 7.08 -12.64
C SER A 165 23.52 7.80 -13.82
N HIS A 166 23.01 9.00 -13.60
CA HIS A 166 22.42 9.83 -14.64
C HIS A 166 23.39 10.12 -15.78
N ASN A 167 24.68 10.29 -15.44
CA ASN A 167 25.74 10.53 -16.42
C ASN A 167 25.99 9.31 -17.33
N ALA A 168 25.83 8.08 -16.81
CA ALA A 168 26.03 6.86 -17.57
C ALA A 168 24.79 6.49 -18.38
N THR A 169 23.59 6.75 -17.85
CA THR A 169 22.31 6.45 -18.48
C THR A 169 21.35 7.63 -18.37
N PRO A 170 21.55 8.69 -19.18
CA PRO A 170 20.68 9.88 -19.13
C PRO A 170 19.21 9.51 -19.35
N GLY A 171 18.31 10.15 -18.60
CA GLY A 171 16.88 9.93 -18.70
C GLY A 171 16.38 8.59 -18.15
N LYS A 172 17.26 7.75 -17.61
CA LYS A 172 16.91 6.46 -16.99
C LYS A 172 17.32 6.43 -15.53
N LEU A 173 16.54 5.68 -14.75
CA LEU A 173 16.82 5.42 -13.34
C LEU A 173 16.64 3.94 -13.07
N SER A 174 17.57 3.36 -12.29
CA SER A 174 17.49 1.97 -11.84
C SER A 174 17.40 1.88 -10.33
N LEU A 175 16.64 0.92 -9.86
CA LEU A 175 16.52 0.54 -8.46
C LEU A 175 16.86 -0.94 -8.29
N THR A 176 17.35 -1.28 -7.10
CA THR A 176 17.50 -2.67 -6.67
C THR A 176 16.52 -2.90 -5.52
N VAL A 177 15.56 -3.81 -5.71
CA VAL A 177 14.42 -4.00 -4.81
C VAL A 177 14.29 -5.46 -4.41
N ASP A 178 14.22 -5.72 -3.11
CA ASP A 178 13.90 -7.05 -2.60
C ASP A 178 12.37 -7.22 -2.52
N ALA A 179 11.87 -8.33 -3.07
CA ALA A 179 10.48 -8.73 -2.90
C ALA A 179 10.34 -9.43 -1.54
N VAL A 180 9.51 -8.86 -0.68
CA VAL A 180 9.16 -9.46 0.60
C VAL A 180 7.83 -10.18 0.45
N ARG A 181 7.80 -11.47 0.77
CA ARG A 181 6.59 -12.29 0.75
C ARG A 181 6.38 -12.89 2.13
N TYR A 182 5.19 -12.78 2.65
CA TYR A 182 4.76 -13.50 3.85
C TYR A 182 3.46 -14.23 3.56
N VAL A 183 3.30 -15.37 4.20
CA VAL A 183 2.03 -16.10 4.22
C VAL A 183 1.28 -15.61 5.45
N ILE A 184 0.08 -15.12 5.22
CA ILE A 184 -0.87 -14.70 6.26
C ILE A 184 -1.72 -15.91 6.63
#